data_d9ee5ecc4a03dba78d5379132a4e0cca
#
_entry.id   d9ee5ecc4a03dba78d5379132a4e0cca
#
_cell.length_a   1.000
_cell.length_b   1.000
_cell.length_c   1.000
_cell.angle_alpha   90.00
_cell.angle_beta   90.00
_cell.angle_gamma   90.00
#
_symmetry.space_group_name_H-M   'P 1'
#
loop_
_entity.id
_entity.type
_entity.pdbx_description
1 polymer ?
#
loop_
_entity_poly.entity_id
_entity_poly.type
_entity_poly.pdbx_seq_one_letter_code
_entity_poly.pdbx_strand_id
1 'polypeptide(L)'
;FTLTDQNGKKVSLKDYRGKLVLINFIYTNCKGTCPPLVLKFKEIQLDLKDKLKKQTALISITVDPERDTAEALKKYAGDQMADTSFWTFLTGSQAEIDSVLRDYSVVAIKGPDGDIGHVNLVVMIDKDGKRKYDFHGYDYPSSTIMEKILFGVVLFTW
;
A
#
# COMPACT_ATOMS: atom_id res chain seq x y z
N PHE A 1 3.05 9.21 8.94
CA PHE A 1 4.38 8.64 8.69
C PHE A 1 5.20 9.48 7.70
N THR A 2 6.51 9.28 7.74
CA THR A 2 7.46 9.69 6.69
C THR A 2 8.40 8.51 6.47
N LEU A 3 8.42 7.99 5.24
CA LEU A 3 9.20 6.81 4.84
C LEU A 3 10.01 7.11 3.57
N THR A 4 10.73 6.13 3.07
CA THR A 4 11.56 6.25 1.86
C THR A 4 10.92 5.45 0.73
N ASP A 5 10.74 6.06 -0.44
CA ASP A 5 10.17 5.38 -1.60
C ASP A 5 11.22 4.52 -2.36
N GLN A 6 10.76 3.79 -3.37
CA GLN A 6 11.60 2.93 -4.23
C GLN A 6 12.68 3.69 -5.01
N ASN A 7 12.65 5.01 -5.04
CA ASN A 7 13.67 5.86 -5.66
C ASN A 7 14.60 6.54 -4.64
N GLY A 8 14.46 6.21 -3.35
CA GLY A 8 15.25 6.79 -2.26
C GLY A 8 14.75 8.17 -1.78
N LYS A 9 13.59 8.63 -2.24
CA LYS A 9 13.01 9.91 -1.85
C LYS A 9 12.19 9.75 -0.56
N LYS A 10 12.27 10.72 0.35
CA LYS A 10 11.37 10.78 1.51
C LYS A 10 9.96 11.17 1.09
N VAL A 11 8.99 10.39 1.57
CA VAL A 11 7.56 10.52 1.27
C VAL A 11 6.77 10.47 2.57
N SER A 12 5.86 11.41 2.74
CA SER A 12 4.93 11.48 3.88
C SER A 12 3.49 11.26 3.42
N LEU A 13 2.64 10.73 4.29
CA LEU A 13 1.20 10.64 4.01
C LEU A 13 0.61 12.02 3.68
N LYS A 14 1.16 13.09 4.22
CA LYS A 14 0.73 14.48 3.92
C LYS A 14 0.90 14.88 2.46
N ASP A 15 1.83 14.26 1.74
CA ASP A 15 2.08 14.54 0.31
C ASP A 15 0.93 14.07 -0.58
N TYR A 16 0.05 13.23 -0.04
CA TYR A 16 -1.13 12.69 -0.73
C TYR A 16 -2.44 13.40 -0.37
N ARG A 17 -2.39 14.54 0.32
CA ARG A 17 -3.59 15.34 0.59
C ARG A 17 -4.34 15.66 -0.70
N GLY A 18 -5.66 15.59 -0.67
CA GLY A 18 -6.52 15.75 -1.83
C GLY A 18 -6.71 14.48 -2.68
N LYS A 19 -6.04 13.38 -2.33
CA LYS A 19 -6.22 12.06 -2.98
C LYS A 19 -6.83 11.06 -2.02
N LEU A 20 -7.56 10.09 -2.56
CA LEU A 20 -7.82 8.83 -1.86
C LEU A 20 -6.54 8.00 -1.86
N VAL A 21 -6.17 7.45 -0.71
CA VAL A 21 -4.98 6.62 -0.57
C VAL A 21 -5.38 5.22 -0.14
N LEU A 22 -4.89 4.22 -0.86
CA LEU A 22 -4.97 2.83 -0.45
C LEU A 22 -3.60 2.37 0.01
N ILE A 23 -3.53 1.79 1.20
CA ILE A 23 -2.29 1.28 1.79
C ILE A 23 -2.43 -0.22 2.00
N ASN A 24 -1.49 -1.01 1.49
CA ASN A 24 -1.30 -2.40 1.89
C ASN A 24 0.10 -2.63 2.48
N PHE A 25 0.26 -3.77 3.13
CA PHE A 25 1.50 -4.16 3.79
C PHE A 25 2.03 -5.42 3.12
N ILE A 26 3.30 -5.39 2.73
CA ILE A 26 3.95 -6.43 1.93
C ILE A 26 5.37 -6.71 2.42
N TYR A 27 6.01 -7.74 1.89
CA TYR A 27 7.47 -7.87 1.79
C TYR A 27 7.83 -8.62 0.51
N THR A 28 8.98 -8.30 -0.07
CA THR A 28 9.31 -8.75 -1.44
C THR A 28 9.53 -10.25 -1.55
N ASN A 29 9.99 -10.89 -0.46
CA ASN A 29 10.25 -12.33 -0.40
C ASN A 29 9.06 -13.17 0.07
N CYS A 30 7.85 -12.59 0.05
CA CYS A 30 6.64 -13.28 0.46
C CYS A 30 6.21 -14.34 -0.58
N LYS A 31 6.11 -15.59 -0.13
CA LYS A 31 5.62 -16.71 -0.95
C LYS A 31 4.16 -17.09 -0.66
N GLY A 32 3.55 -16.47 0.36
CA GLY A 32 2.24 -16.83 0.88
C GLY A 32 1.12 -15.85 0.56
N THR A 33 0.74 -15.02 1.52
CA THR A 33 -0.48 -14.20 1.49
C THR A 33 -0.32 -12.81 0.84
N CYS A 34 0.91 -12.30 0.67
CA CYS A 34 1.12 -11.01 0.02
C CYS A 34 0.73 -10.99 -1.46
N PRO A 35 1.01 -12.04 -2.28
CA PRO A 35 0.63 -12.06 -3.67
C PRO A 35 -0.85 -11.74 -3.94
N PRO A 36 -1.83 -12.28 -3.21
CA PRO A 36 -3.24 -11.90 -3.38
C PRO A 36 -3.54 -10.42 -3.18
N LEU A 37 -2.92 -9.76 -2.19
CA LEU A 37 -3.11 -8.32 -1.96
C LEU A 37 -2.44 -7.46 -3.03
N VAL A 38 -1.27 -7.85 -3.48
CA VAL A 38 -0.58 -7.20 -4.61
C VAL A 38 -1.39 -7.37 -5.88
N LEU A 39 -1.96 -8.55 -6.12
CA LEU A 39 -2.82 -8.79 -7.28
C LEU A 39 -4.05 -7.86 -7.26
N LYS A 40 -4.68 -7.65 -6.10
CA LYS A 40 -5.78 -6.67 -5.98
C LYS A 40 -5.35 -5.26 -6.38
N PHE A 41 -4.17 -4.82 -5.98
CA PHE A 41 -3.64 -3.51 -6.38
C PHE A 41 -3.35 -3.45 -7.88
N LYS A 42 -2.89 -4.54 -8.49
CA LYS A 42 -2.73 -4.64 -9.96
C LYS A 42 -4.07 -4.55 -10.67
N GLU A 43 -5.10 -5.23 -10.18
CA GLU A 43 -6.46 -5.15 -10.74
C GLU A 43 -7.01 -3.73 -10.61
N ILE A 44 -6.88 -3.09 -9.45
CA ILE A 44 -7.28 -1.69 -9.24
C ILE A 44 -6.52 -0.76 -10.18
N GLN A 45 -5.22 -0.96 -10.37
CA GLN A 45 -4.39 -0.20 -11.31
C GLN A 45 -4.94 -0.26 -12.73
N LEU A 46 -5.38 -1.44 -13.19
CA LEU A 46 -5.93 -1.65 -14.52
C LEU A 46 -7.33 -1.05 -14.67
N ASP A 47 -8.15 -1.12 -13.62
CA ASP A 47 -9.54 -0.65 -13.63
C ASP A 47 -9.66 0.87 -13.50
N LEU A 48 -8.67 1.52 -12.87
CA LEU A 48 -8.66 2.97 -12.71
C LEU A 48 -8.40 3.69 -14.04
N LYS A 49 -9.39 4.44 -14.51
CA LYS A 49 -9.23 5.37 -15.64
C LYS A 49 -8.43 6.61 -15.23
N ASP A 50 -7.86 7.32 -16.18
CA ASP A 50 -6.94 8.45 -15.98
C ASP A 50 -7.44 9.49 -14.97
N LYS A 51 -8.74 9.82 -15.02
CA LYS A 51 -9.33 10.77 -14.07
C LYS A 51 -9.26 10.27 -12.62
N LEU A 52 -9.53 8.97 -12.41
CA LEU A 52 -9.50 8.35 -11.08
C LEU A 52 -8.06 8.13 -10.61
N LYS A 53 -7.14 7.77 -11.50
CA LYS A 53 -5.70 7.66 -11.20
C LYS A 53 -5.15 8.96 -10.62
N LYS A 54 -5.52 10.11 -11.18
CA LYS A 54 -5.09 11.42 -10.67
C LYS A 54 -5.59 11.72 -9.25
N GLN A 55 -6.70 11.12 -8.86
CA GLN A 55 -7.36 11.32 -7.56
C GLN A 55 -7.12 10.20 -6.55
N THR A 56 -6.37 9.16 -6.94
CA THR A 56 -6.09 7.99 -6.11
C THR A 56 -4.58 7.76 -6.03
N ALA A 57 -4.09 7.27 -4.92
CA ALA A 57 -2.72 6.79 -4.76
C ALA A 57 -2.76 5.40 -4.15
N LEU A 58 -1.90 4.51 -4.65
CA LEU A 58 -1.65 3.21 -4.07
C LEU A 58 -0.30 3.24 -3.35
N ILE A 59 -0.25 2.71 -2.14
CA ILE A 59 0.96 2.64 -1.32
C ILE A 59 1.12 1.21 -0.81
N SER A 60 2.28 0.61 -1.08
CA SER A 60 2.69 -0.66 -0.49
C SER A 60 3.84 -0.39 0.49
N ILE A 61 3.63 -0.71 1.77
CA ILE A 61 4.64 -0.51 2.82
C ILE A 61 5.23 -1.86 3.18
N THR A 62 6.57 -1.96 3.17
CA THR A 62 7.22 -3.20 3.59
C THR A 62 7.08 -3.45 5.09
N VAL A 63 6.95 -4.72 5.46
CA VAL A 63 7.08 -5.19 6.86
C VAL A 63 8.47 -5.75 7.14
N ASP A 64 9.37 -5.74 6.15
CA ASP A 64 10.71 -6.32 6.23
C ASP A 64 11.80 -5.34 5.75
N PRO A 65 11.99 -4.23 6.43
CA PRO A 65 12.89 -3.18 5.97
C PRO A 65 14.37 -3.60 5.92
N GLU A 66 14.76 -4.66 6.62
CA GLU A 66 16.13 -5.18 6.58
C GLU A 66 16.48 -5.75 5.19
N ARG A 67 15.53 -6.44 4.55
CA ARG A 67 15.70 -7.04 3.21
C ARG A 67 15.17 -6.14 2.10
N ASP A 68 14.12 -5.39 2.37
CA ASP A 68 13.42 -4.56 1.40
C ASP A 68 13.97 -3.13 1.38
N THR A 69 15.16 -2.97 0.84
CA THR A 69 15.77 -1.67 0.55
C THR A 69 14.98 -0.94 -0.55
N ALA A 70 15.21 0.36 -0.73
CA ALA A 70 14.62 1.13 -1.84
C ALA A 70 14.89 0.46 -3.20
N GLU A 71 16.12 -0.02 -3.41
CA GLU A 71 16.50 -0.73 -4.64
C GLU A 71 15.75 -2.05 -4.82
N ALA A 72 15.62 -2.85 -3.75
CA ALA A 72 14.84 -4.08 -3.78
C ALA A 72 13.37 -3.82 -4.10
N LEU A 73 12.77 -2.78 -3.51
CA LEU A 73 11.40 -2.36 -3.80
C LEU A 73 11.24 -1.84 -5.23
N LYS A 74 12.24 -1.14 -5.78
CA LYS A 74 12.23 -0.68 -7.17
C LYS A 74 12.20 -1.85 -8.14
N LYS A 75 13.04 -2.87 -7.91
CA LYS A 75 13.02 -4.11 -8.69
C LYS A 75 11.66 -4.80 -8.56
N TYR A 76 11.16 -4.94 -7.35
CA TYR A 76 9.86 -5.57 -7.09
C TYR A 76 8.71 -4.85 -7.82
N ALA A 77 8.68 -3.51 -7.77
CA ALA A 77 7.69 -2.71 -8.50
C ALA A 77 7.72 -3.01 -10.02
N GLY A 78 8.91 -3.14 -10.60
CA GLY A 78 9.09 -3.53 -12.00
C GLY A 78 8.57 -4.94 -12.28
N ASP A 79 8.92 -5.91 -11.44
CA ASP A 79 8.47 -7.31 -11.54
C ASP A 79 6.93 -7.40 -11.43
N GLN A 80 6.29 -6.52 -10.67
CA GLN A 80 4.84 -6.42 -10.55
C GLN A 80 4.18 -5.61 -11.67
N MET A 81 4.94 -5.00 -12.58
CA MET A 81 4.44 -4.07 -13.62
C MET A 81 3.63 -2.92 -13.01
N ALA A 82 4.10 -2.40 -11.88
CA ALA A 82 3.46 -1.31 -11.16
C ALA A 82 3.65 0.02 -11.90
N ASP A 83 2.57 0.77 -12.08
CA ASP A 83 2.61 2.16 -12.55
C ASP A 83 3.03 3.06 -11.40
N THR A 84 4.33 3.32 -11.28
CA THR A 84 4.91 4.08 -10.17
C THR A 84 4.57 5.58 -10.21
N SER A 85 3.83 6.05 -11.20
CA SER A 85 3.27 7.40 -11.21
C SER A 85 2.17 7.61 -10.16
N PHE A 86 1.52 6.53 -9.70
CA PHE A 86 0.49 6.58 -8.65
C PHE A 86 0.53 5.39 -7.67
N TRP A 87 1.40 4.39 -7.87
CA TRP A 87 1.63 3.29 -6.96
C TRP A 87 3.06 3.35 -6.41
N THR A 88 3.19 3.69 -5.13
CA THR A 88 4.47 3.91 -4.45
C THR A 88 4.77 2.75 -3.50
N PHE A 89 6.01 2.32 -3.45
CA PHE A 89 6.51 1.29 -2.54
C PHE A 89 7.42 1.94 -1.50
N LEU A 90 7.14 1.72 -0.22
CA LEU A 90 7.80 2.43 0.87
C LEU A 90 8.56 1.47 1.79
N THR A 91 9.75 1.91 2.19
CA THR A 91 10.59 1.31 3.22
C THR A 91 11.10 2.38 4.18
N GLY A 92 11.87 2.01 5.17
CA GLY A 92 12.46 2.90 6.15
C GLY A 92 13.39 2.16 7.10
N SER A 93 13.82 2.81 8.18
CA SER A 93 14.47 2.10 9.28
C SER A 93 13.48 1.15 9.97
N GLN A 94 13.99 0.18 10.70
CA GLN A 94 13.15 -0.73 11.49
C GLN A 94 12.21 0.06 12.44
N ALA A 95 12.74 1.08 13.11
CA ALA A 95 11.96 1.93 14.02
C ALA A 95 10.85 2.72 13.31
N GLU A 96 11.09 3.24 12.10
CA GLU A 96 10.09 3.93 11.28
C GLU A 96 8.98 2.94 10.87
N ILE A 97 9.33 1.75 10.40
CA ILE A 97 8.36 0.71 10.02
C ILE A 97 7.56 0.22 11.23
N ASP A 98 8.21 -0.07 12.34
CA ASP A 98 7.52 -0.50 13.57
C ASP A 98 6.51 0.54 14.06
N SER A 99 6.83 1.84 13.93
CA SER A 99 5.89 2.92 14.26
C SER A 99 4.67 2.89 13.35
N VAL A 100 4.87 2.74 12.04
CA VAL A 100 3.76 2.66 11.07
C VAL A 100 2.90 1.42 11.32
N LEU A 101 3.50 0.27 11.57
CA LEU A 101 2.76 -0.96 11.85
C LEU A 101 1.88 -0.81 13.10
N ARG A 102 2.40 -0.16 14.17
CA ARG A 102 1.59 0.17 15.37
C ARG A 102 0.43 1.11 15.04
N ASP A 103 0.69 2.17 14.27
CA ASP A 103 -0.34 3.17 13.92
C ASP A 103 -1.50 2.56 13.12
N TYR A 104 -1.19 1.55 12.28
CA TYR A 104 -2.19 0.85 11.49
C TYR A 104 -2.70 -0.45 12.14
N SER A 105 -2.20 -0.81 13.33
CA SER A 105 -2.55 -2.05 14.05
C SER A 105 -2.20 -3.31 13.24
N VAL A 106 -1.09 -3.26 12.52
CA VAL A 106 -0.55 -4.40 11.77
C VAL A 106 0.47 -5.13 12.63
N VAL A 107 0.23 -6.41 12.88
CA VAL A 107 1.18 -7.31 13.54
C VAL A 107 1.98 -8.04 12.46
N ALA A 108 3.30 -7.98 12.55
CA ALA A 108 4.23 -8.73 11.72
C ALA A 108 5.18 -9.54 12.61
N ILE A 109 5.26 -10.85 12.38
CA ILE A 109 6.06 -11.78 13.18
C ILE A 109 7.00 -12.54 12.26
N LYS A 110 8.30 -12.37 12.47
CA LYS A 110 9.34 -13.09 11.72
C LYS A 110 9.47 -14.51 12.27
N GLY A 111 9.24 -15.50 11.41
CA GLY A 111 9.41 -16.91 11.71
C GLY A 111 10.87 -17.34 11.67
N PRO A 112 11.19 -18.56 12.15
CA PRO A 112 12.56 -19.09 12.21
C PRO A 112 13.17 -19.36 10.82
N ASP A 113 12.34 -19.55 9.80
CA ASP A 113 12.71 -19.70 8.38
C ASP A 113 12.91 -18.38 7.65
N GLY A 114 12.72 -17.24 8.35
CA GLY A 114 12.80 -15.90 7.79
C GLY A 114 11.56 -15.45 7.04
N ASP A 115 10.50 -16.25 7.02
CA ASP A 115 9.19 -15.84 6.57
C ASP A 115 8.52 -14.90 7.59
N ILE A 116 7.64 -14.01 7.12
CA ILE A 116 6.97 -13.03 7.99
C ILE A 116 5.47 -13.24 7.90
N GLY A 117 4.88 -13.75 8.98
CA GLY A 117 3.44 -13.72 9.15
C GLY A 117 2.98 -12.30 9.49
N HIS A 118 2.06 -11.75 8.72
CA HIS A 118 1.47 -10.45 9.03
C HIS A 118 -0.03 -10.41 8.71
N VAL A 119 -0.72 -9.46 9.32
CA VAL A 119 -2.14 -9.23 9.07
C VAL A 119 -2.33 -8.74 7.63
N ASN A 120 -3.24 -9.41 6.90
CA ASN A 120 -3.66 -8.98 5.58
C ASN A 120 -4.66 -7.84 5.70
N LEU A 121 -4.22 -6.64 5.39
CA LEU A 121 -4.99 -5.42 5.55
C LEU A 121 -4.77 -4.49 4.38
N VAL A 122 -5.86 -3.96 3.84
CA VAL A 122 -5.86 -2.76 3.00
C VAL A 122 -6.59 -1.65 3.74
N VAL A 123 -5.95 -0.50 3.89
CA VAL A 123 -6.52 0.68 4.53
C VAL A 123 -6.84 1.72 3.48
N MET A 124 -8.03 2.30 3.55
CA MET A 124 -8.42 3.45 2.73
C MET A 124 -8.39 4.73 3.56
N ILE A 125 -7.62 5.71 3.09
CA ILE A 125 -7.50 7.05 3.66
C ILE A 125 -8.21 8.04 2.72
N ASP A 126 -9.03 8.93 3.28
CA ASP A 126 -9.72 9.95 2.50
C ASP A 126 -8.81 11.12 2.09
N LYS A 127 -9.38 12.05 1.32
CA LYS A 127 -8.69 13.26 0.82
C LYS A 127 -8.19 14.18 1.95
N ASP A 128 -8.80 14.09 3.13
CA ASP A 128 -8.39 14.84 4.33
C ASP A 128 -7.35 14.10 5.17
N GLY A 129 -6.90 12.93 4.71
CA GLY A 129 -5.92 12.09 5.39
C GLY A 129 -6.49 11.32 6.58
N LYS A 130 -7.81 11.08 6.61
CA LYS A 130 -8.47 10.30 7.65
C LYS A 130 -8.70 8.87 7.19
N ARG A 131 -8.42 7.90 8.06
CA ARG A 131 -8.73 6.49 7.85
C ARG A 131 -10.24 6.30 7.79
N LYS A 132 -10.74 5.68 6.72
CA LYS A 132 -12.18 5.50 6.45
C LYS A 132 -12.61 4.05 6.44
N TYR A 133 -11.87 3.19 5.76
CA TYR A 133 -12.21 1.79 5.60
C TYR A 133 -10.99 0.90 5.81
N ASP A 134 -11.24 -0.25 6.41
CA ASP A 134 -10.31 -1.34 6.54
C ASP A 134 -10.88 -2.57 5.84
N PHE A 135 -10.10 -3.14 4.94
CA PHE A 135 -10.43 -4.38 4.24
C PHE A 135 -9.51 -5.48 4.76
N HIS A 136 -10.07 -6.36 5.57
CA HIS A 136 -9.33 -7.46 6.19
C HIS A 136 -9.37 -8.72 5.34
N GLY A 137 -8.27 -9.49 5.37
CA GLY A 137 -8.14 -10.70 4.57
C GLY A 137 -7.82 -10.42 3.11
N TYR A 138 -8.05 -11.40 2.25
CA TYR A 138 -7.75 -11.32 0.81
C TYR A 138 -8.84 -11.99 -0.08
N ASP A 139 -9.85 -12.57 0.49
CA ASP A 139 -10.91 -13.36 -0.17
C ASP A 139 -12.11 -12.55 -0.65
N TYR A 140 -12.02 -11.21 -0.59
CA TYR A 140 -12.98 -10.30 -1.21
C TYR A 140 -12.47 -9.84 -2.61
N PRO A 141 -13.37 -9.54 -3.57
CA PRO A 141 -12.97 -9.07 -4.90
C PRO A 141 -12.44 -7.63 -4.88
N SER A 142 -11.56 -7.27 -5.81
CA SER A 142 -11.05 -5.90 -5.97
C SER A 142 -12.17 -4.88 -6.22
N SER A 143 -13.27 -5.29 -6.84
CA SER A 143 -14.47 -4.47 -7.03
C SER A 143 -15.03 -3.89 -5.73
N THR A 144 -14.88 -4.58 -4.60
CA THR A 144 -15.28 -4.07 -3.28
C THR A 144 -14.53 -2.79 -2.92
N ILE A 145 -13.24 -2.73 -3.20
CA ILE A 145 -12.43 -1.52 -3.01
C ILE A 145 -12.79 -0.47 -4.07
N MET A 146 -12.96 -0.89 -5.33
CA MET A 146 -13.29 0.02 -6.44
C MET A 146 -14.62 0.76 -6.19
N GLU A 147 -15.64 0.11 -5.65
CA GLU A 147 -16.89 0.76 -5.25
C GLU A 147 -16.66 1.89 -4.25
N LYS A 148 -15.79 1.67 -3.25
CA LYS A 148 -15.46 2.71 -2.26
C LYS A 148 -14.63 3.85 -2.86
N ILE A 149 -13.75 3.56 -3.81
CA ILE A 149 -13.02 4.61 -4.55
C ILE A 149 -14.01 5.47 -5.33
N LEU A 150 -14.90 4.86 -6.10
CA LEU A 150 -15.91 5.57 -6.89
C LEU A 150 -16.81 6.42 -6.00
N PHE A 151 -17.30 5.87 -4.90
CA PHE A 151 -18.11 6.58 -3.93
C PHE A 151 -17.36 7.77 -3.31
N GLY A 152 -16.11 7.57 -2.88
CA GLY A 152 -15.28 8.61 -2.28
C GLY A 152 -14.89 9.73 -3.25
N VAL A 153 -14.72 9.41 -4.53
CA VAL A 153 -14.41 10.41 -5.57
C VAL A 153 -15.66 11.21 -5.97
N VAL A 154 -16.81 10.54 -6.13
CA VAL A 154 -18.06 11.17 -6.59
C VAL A 154 -18.66 12.10 -5.52
N LEU A 155 -18.61 11.70 -4.24
CA LEU A 155 -19.20 12.51 -3.15
C LEU A 155 -18.41 13.78 -2.79
N PHE A 156 -17.14 13.87 -3.18
CA PHE A 156 -16.28 15.03 -2.89
C PHE A 156 -16.05 15.94 -4.11
N THR A 157 -16.85 15.80 -5.15
CA THR A 157 -16.83 16.68 -6.33
C THR A 157 -17.86 17.83 -6.27
N TRP A 158 -18.45 18.04 -5.09
CA TRP A 158 -19.35 19.18 -4.82
C TRP A 158 -18.68 20.25 -3.98
#